data_b20fea28fb16a26f54db42d12c261911
#
_entry.id   b20fea28fb16a26f54db42d12c261911
#
_cell.length_a   1.000
_cell.length_b   1.000
_cell.length_c   1.000
_cell.angle_alpha   90.00
_cell.angle_beta   90.00
_cell.angle_gamma   90.00
#
_symmetry.space_group_name_H-M   'P 1'
#
loop_
_entity.id
_entity.type
_entity.pdbx_description
1 polymer ?
#
loop_
_entity_poly.entity_id
_entity_poly.type
_entity_poly.pdbx_seq_one_letter_code
_entity_poly.pdbx_strand_id
1 'polypeptide(L)'
;MHNPPHPGEVLLELYLNPLGLTITAAAAGLGITRKALSELVNGHTNVSRDMAIRLAKAFPHTDIRLWLDLQSQHDAWHAEQRAEAIDVKPFAMPPMETTV
;
A
#
# COMPACT_ATOMS: atom_id res chain seq x y z
N MET A 1 -6.06 9.05 -16.15
CA MET A 1 -5.74 9.08 -14.74
C MET A 1 -4.40 8.41 -14.47
N HIS A 2 -3.60 9.00 -13.62
CA HIS A 2 -2.25 8.49 -13.36
C HIS A 2 -2.30 7.22 -12.51
N ASN A 3 -1.59 6.18 -12.95
CA ASN A 3 -1.50 4.94 -12.21
C ASN A 3 -0.64 5.16 -10.94
N PRO A 4 -1.23 5.10 -9.73
CA PRO A 4 -0.44 5.30 -8.52
C PRO A 4 0.56 4.15 -8.32
N PRO A 5 1.78 4.47 -7.87
CA PRO A 5 2.77 3.42 -7.64
C PRO A 5 2.37 2.51 -6.49
N HIS A 6 2.86 1.27 -6.55
CA HIS A 6 2.72 0.36 -5.42
C HIS A 6 3.55 0.90 -4.24
N PRO A 7 3.05 0.84 -3.00
CA PRO A 7 3.82 1.33 -1.85
C PRO A 7 5.20 0.67 -1.70
N GLY A 8 5.36 -0.57 -2.13
CA GLY A 8 6.66 -1.23 -2.13
C GLY A 8 7.68 -0.57 -3.04
N GLU A 9 7.23 -0.08 -4.20
CA GLU A 9 8.07 0.69 -5.11
C GLU A 9 8.49 2.03 -4.49
N VAL A 10 7.56 2.71 -3.84
CA VAL A 10 7.85 3.95 -3.11
C VAL A 10 8.89 3.69 -2.03
N LEU A 11 8.72 2.63 -1.26
CA LEU A 11 9.64 2.24 -0.21
C LEU A 11 11.04 2.03 -0.78
N LEU A 12 11.15 1.26 -1.86
CA LEU A 12 12.45 0.95 -2.46
C LEU A 12 13.13 2.20 -3.02
N GLU A 13 12.43 2.97 -3.83
CA GLU A 13 13.05 4.07 -4.58
C GLU A 13 13.26 5.33 -3.76
N LEU A 14 12.35 5.64 -2.85
CA LEU A 14 12.42 6.88 -2.08
C LEU A 14 13.06 6.73 -0.70
N TYR A 15 13.18 5.52 -0.20
CA TYR A 15 13.71 5.29 1.15
C TYR A 15 14.91 4.36 1.18
N LEU A 16 14.78 3.14 0.66
CA LEU A 16 15.87 2.17 0.76
C LEU A 16 17.08 2.55 -0.11
N ASN A 17 16.83 2.86 -1.37
CA ASN A 17 17.92 3.20 -2.28
C ASN A 17 18.65 4.47 -1.86
N PRO A 18 17.97 5.59 -1.56
CA PRO A 18 18.67 6.80 -1.12
C PRO A 18 19.47 6.63 0.16
N LEU A 19 19.04 5.74 1.06
CA LEU A 19 19.75 5.48 2.31
C LEU A 19 20.83 4.42 2.17
N GLY A 20 20.98 3.83 0.99
CA GLY A 20 21.93 2.75 0.77
C GLY A 20 21.61 1.47 1.52
N LEU A 21 20.34 1.27 1.87
CA LEU A 21 19.93 0.08 2.61
C LEU A 21 19.70 -1.09 1.67
N THR A 22 20.32 -2.22 1.97
CA THR A 22 20.03 -3.47 1.28
C THR A 22 18.71 -4.05 1.78
N ILE A 23 18.12 -4.95 1.00
CA ILE A 23 16.91 -5.65 1.44
C ILE A 23 17.16 -6.40 2.75
N THR A 24 18.31 -7.07 2.86
CA THR A 24 18.66 -7.80 4.08
C THR A 24 18.74 -6.89 5.30
N ALA A 25 19.45 -5.76 5.19
CA ALA A 25 19.59 -4.82 6.30
C ALA A 25 18.26 -4.17 6.66
N ALA A 26 17.49 -3.78 5.65
CA ALA A 26 16.18 -3.16 5.89
C ALA A 26 15.21 -4.13 6.55
N ALA A 27 15.18 -5.38 6.11
CA ALA A 27 14.32 -6.40 6.70
C ALA A 27 14.68 -6.62 8.19
N ALA A 28 15.95 -6.69 8.49
CA ALA A 28 16.40 -6.82 9.87
C ALA A 28 15.94 -5.63 10.73
N GLY A 29 16.09 -4.42 10.20
CA GLY A 29 15.65 -3.21 10.91
C GLY A 29 14.14 -3.14 11.12
N LEU A 30 13.38 -3.66 10.16
CA LEU A 30 11.91 -3.70 10.26
C LEU A 30 11.39 -4.87 11.10
N GLY A 31 12.25 -5.82 11.44
CA GLY A 31 11.86 -7.00 12.18
C GLY A 31 11.04 -8.00 11.37
N ILE A 32 11.30 -8.08 10.07
CA ILE A 32 10.62 -9.00 9.15
C ILE A 32 11.65 -9.83 8.40
N THR A 33 11.19 -10.88 7.70
CA THR A 33 12.08 -11.70 6.91
C THR A 33 12.50 -10.97 5.63
N ARG A 34 13.68 -11.34 5.11
CA ARG A 34 14.15 -10.84 3.84
C ARG A 34 13.15 -11.14 2.71
N LYS A 35 12.57 -12.34 2.75
CA LYS A 35 11.57 -12.75 1.75
C LYS A 35 10.34 -11.85 1.80
N ALA A 36 9.84 -11.55 3.01
CA ALA A 36 8.67 -10.69 3.15
C ALA A 36 8.92 -9.30 2.58
N LEU A 37 10.08 -8.72 2.86
CA LEU A 37 10.41 -7.40 2.33
C LEU A 37 10.63 -7.45 0.81
N SER A 38 11.31 -8.48 0.31
CA SER A 38 11.51 -8.66 -1.13
C SER A 38 10.18 -8.71 -1.88
N GLU A 39 9.22 -9.46 -1.36
CA GLU A 39 7.90 -9.56 -1.97
C GLU A 39 7.16 -8.22 -1.95
N LEU A 40 7.30 -7.46 -0.87
CA LEU A 40 6.67 -6.15 -0.77
C LEU A 40 7.25 -5.16 -1.79
N VAL A 41 8.57 -5.04 -1.89
CA VAL A 41 9.20 -4.09 -2.80
C VAL A 41 9.01 -4.46 -4.27
N ASN A 42 8.75 -5.72 -4.54
CA ASN A 42 8.43 -6.20 -5.89
C ASN A 42 6.94 -6.16 -6.22
N GLY A 43 6.13 -5.64 -5.30
CA GLY A 43 4.70 -5.47 -5.54
C GLY A 43 3.87 -6.75 -5.43
N HIS A 44 4.43 -7.82 -4.89
CA HIS A 44 3.74 -9.10 -4.76
C HIS A 44 2.86 -9.19 -3.53
N THR A 45 3.08 -8.35 -2.54
CA THR A 45 2.28 -8.29 -1.33
C THR A 45 1.89 -6.84 -1.04
N ASN A 46 0.93 -6.67 -0.15
CA ASN A 46 0.41 -5.36 0.20
C ASN A 46 0.95 -4.90 1.55
N VAL A 47 0.87 -3.59 1.79
CA VAL A 47 1.20 -3.03 3.09
C VAL A 47 0.04 -3.32 4.04
N SER A 48 0.26 -4.21 5.00
CA SER A 48 -0.69 -4.50 6.06
C SER A 48 -0.64 -3.40 7.14
N ARG A 49 -1.61 -3.44 8.05
CA ARG A 49 -1.60 -2.52 9.20
C ARG A 49 -0.31 -2.65 10.00
N ASP A 50 0.11 -3.88 10.26
CA ASP A 50 1.35 -4.14 10.99
C ASP A 50 2.58 -3.60 10.26
N MET A 51 2.64 -3.82 8.95
CA MET A 51 3.74 -3.31 8.13
C MET A 51 3.76 -1.79 8.15
N ALA A 52 2.61 -1.13 8.08
CA ALA A 52 2.53 0.33 8.14
C ALA A 52 3.08 0.86 9.45
N ILE A 53 2.81 0.19 10.56
CA ILE A 53 3.37 0.55 11.86
C ILE A 53 4.90 0.43 11.85
N ARG A 54 5.42 -0.66 11.32
CA ARG A 54 6.86 -0.90 11.25
C ARG A 54 7.55 0.15 10.38
N LEU A 55 6.98 0.46 9.24
CA LEU A 55 7.53 1.46 8.32
C LEU A 55 7.51 2.85 8.94
N ALA A 56 6.42 3.21 9.60
CA ALA A 56 6.33 4.52 10.27
C ALA A 56 7.36 4.67 11.39
N LYS A 57 7.66 3.59 12.10
CA LYS A 57 8.68 3.61 13.14
C LYS A 57 10.09 3.64 12.57
N ALA A 58 10.33 2.93 11.48
CA ALA A 58 11.64 2.88 10.84
C ALA A 58 11.98 4.18 10.11
N PHE A 59 10.98 4.85 9.57
CA PHE A 59 11.15 6.10 8.81
C PHE A 59 10.35 7.22 9.49
N PRO A 60 10.94 7.91 10.48
CA PRO A 60 10.20 8.86 11.33
C PRO A 60 9.58 10.05 10.61
N HIS A 61 10.00 10.34 9.38
CA HIS A 61 9.37 11.38 8.57
C HIS A 61 8.07 10.93 7.93
N THR A 62 7.73 9.65 8.07
CA THR A 62 6.49 9.07 7.59
C THR A 62 5.59 8.74 8.77
N ASP A 63 4.34 8.41 8.47
CA ASP A 63 3.41 7.95 9.50
C ASP A 63 2.61 6.75 8.97
N ILE A 64 1.85 6.15 9.86
CA ILE A 64 1.03 4.98 9.53
C ILE A 64 0.05 5.31 8.40
N ARG A 65 -0.57 6.48 8.48
CA ARG A 65 -1.57 6.90 7.48
C ARG A 65 -0.96 7.02 6.08
N LEU A 66 0.24 7.55 5.98
CA LEU A 66 0.92 7.67 4.68
C LEU A 66 1.02 6.31 3.99
N TRP A 67 1.50 5.31 4.72
CA TRP A 67 1.71 3.97 4.13
C TRP A 67 0.39 3.29 3.76
N LEU A 68 -0.63 3.45 4.60
CA LEU A 68 -1.95 2.89 4.29
C LEU A 68 -2.65 3.64 3.16
N ASP A 69 -2.46 4.95 3.07
CA ASP A 69 -3.02 5.73 1.98
C ASP A 69 -2.39 5.38 0.63
N LEU A 70 -1.08 5.16 0.60
CA LEU A 70 -0.40 4.71 -0.61
C LEU A 70 -0.97 3.37 -1.09
N GLN A 71 -1.18 2.44 -0.16
CA GLN A 71 -1.78 1.15 -0.50
C GLN A 71 -3.22 1.32 -0.99
N SER A 72 -3.99 2.15 -0.32
CA SER A 72 -5.39 2.39 -0.67
C SER A 72 -5.53 3.01 -2.06
N GLN A 73 -4.69 3.97 -2.40
CA GLN A 73 -4.71 4.60 -3.72
C GLN A 73 -4.38 3.60 -4.83
N HIS A 74 -3.38 2.78 -4.59
CA HIS A 74 -2.99 1.73 -5.53
C HIS A 74 -4.13 0.73 -5.72
N ASP A 75 -4.72 0.27 -4.61
CA ASP A 75 -5.81 -0.70 -4.65
C ASP A 75 -7.06 -0.13 -5.34
N ALA A 76 -7.40 1.12 -5.04
CA ALA A 76 -8.57 1.76 -5.64
C ALA A 76 -8.43 1.87 -7.15
N TRP A 77 -7.25 2.28 -7.63
CA TRP A 77 -7.01 2.39 -9.06
C TRP A 77 -7.17 1.04 -9.76
N HIS A 78 -6.57 -0.01 -9.19
CA HIS A 78 -6.68 -1.35 -9.77
C HIS A 78 -8.09 -1.91 -9.70
N ALA A 79 -8.81 -1.64 -8.61
CA ALA A 79 -10.21 -2.05 -8.49
C ALA A 79 -11.07 -1.37 -9.55
N GLU A 80 -10.85 -0.09 -9.79
CA GLU A 80 -11.59 0.64 -10.82
C GLU A 80 -11.32 0.08 -12.22
N GLN A 81 -10.10 -0.36 -12.50
CA GLN A 81 -9.77 -0.98 -13.79
C GLN A 81 -10.49 -2.32 -13.98
N ARG A 82 -10.78 -3.02 -12.89
CA ARG A 82 -11.46 -4.31 -12.94
C ARG A 82 -12.98 -4.22 -12.83
N ALA A 83 -13.50 -3.05 -12.51
CA ALA A 83 -14.92 -2.89 -12.18
C ALA A 83 -15.85 -3.38 -13.29
N GLU A 84 -15.50 -3.12 -14.55
CA GLU A 84 -16.33 -3.53 -15.68
C GLU A 84 -16.37 -5.05 -15.88
N ALA A 85 -15.33 -5.77 -15.43
CA ALA A 85 -15.28 -7.23 -15.54
C ALA A 85 -16.16 -7.93 -14.52
N ILE A 86 -16.57 -7.22 -13.48
CA ILE A 86 -17.40 -7.80 -12.42
C ILE A 86 -18.86 -7.43 -12.69
N ASP A 87 -19.65 -8.44 -13.01
CA ASP A 87 -21.05 -8.24 -13.37
C ASP A 87 -21.93 -8.39 -12.13
N VAL A 88 -22.19 -7.27 -11.47
CA VAL A 88 -23.09 -7.20 -10.33
C VAL A 88 -24.09 -6.10 -10.59
N LYS A 89 -25.37 -6.43 -10.47
CA LYS A 89 -26.43 -5.47 -10.68
C LYS A 89 -26.85 -4.86 -9.35
N PRO A 90 -27.14 -3.56 -9.33
CA PRO A 90 -27.58 -2.91 -8.09
C PRO A 90 -28.86 -3.52 -7.58
N PHE A 91 -28.97 -3.64 -6.27
CA PHE A 91 -30.25 -3.95 -5.66
C PHE A 91 -31.18 -2.73 -5.76
N ALA A 92 -32.49 -2.99 -5.82
CA ALA A 92 -33.46 -1.91 -5.74
C ALA A 92 -33.41 -1.33 -4.33
N MET A 93 -33.02 -0.07 -4.23
CA MET A 93 -32.88 0.59 -2.94
C MET A 93 -34.01 1.62 -2.76
N PRO A 94 -34.54 1.75 -1.53
CA PRO A 94 -35.45 2.87 -1.26
C PRO A 94 -34.72 4.19 -1.43
N PRO A 95 -35.42 5.28 -1.76
CA PRO A 95 -34.79 6.58 -1.88
C PRO A 95 -34.05 6.93 -0.61
N MET A 96 -32.78 7.34 -0.77
CA MET A 96 -32.01 7.78 0.38
C MET A 96 -32.46 9.16 0.81
N GLU A 97 -32.91 9.24 2.04
CA GLU A 97 -33.16 10.54 2.62
C GLU A 97 -31.85 11.15 3.06
N THR A 98 -31.56 12.30 2.50
CA THR A 98 -30.40 13.04 2.97
C THR A 98 -30.80 13.75 4.24
N THR A 99 -30.58 13.12 5.34
CA THR A 99 -30.68 13.79 6.62
C THR A 99 -29.37 14.50 6.86
N VAL A 100 -29.47 15.75 7.06
CA VAL A 100 -28.32 16.57 7.40
C VAL A 100 -28.19 16.66 8.90
#